data_9804d174dd8a58cdf8ea956fabdbb3a8
#
_entry.id   9804d174dd8a58cdf8ea956fabdbb3a8
#
_cell.length_a   1.000
_cell.length_b   1.000
_cell.length_c   1.000
_cell.angle_alpha   90.00
_cell.angle_beta   90.00
_cell.angle_gamma   90.00
#
_symmetry.space_group_name_H-M   'P 1'
#
loop_
_entity.id
_entity.type
_entity.pdbx_description
1 polymer ?
#
loop_
_entity_poly.entity_id
_entity_poly.type
_entity_poly.pdbx_seq_one_letter_code
_entity_poly.pdbx_strand_id
1 'polypeptide(L)' 'MKYNCLSCLSPGEYGEILFIRCESTIKRRLEDLGFIEGTRVCCLQKSPLGDPIAFGVRGAVIALREEESKNIFIK' A
#
# COMPACT_ATOMS: atom_id res chain seq x y z
N MET A 1 3.47 -12.00 16.27
CA MET A 1 2.89 -10.77 15.74
C MET A 1 2.32 -11.01 14.34
N LYS A 2 1.13 -10.51 14.10
CA LYS A 2 0.50 -10.69 12.80
C LYS A 2 0.52 -9.40 12.01
N TYR A 3 0.76 -9.54 10.72
CA TYR A 3 0.65 -8.41 9.80
C TYR A 3 0.18 -8.92 8.45
N ASN A 4 -0.37 -8.01 7.65
CA ASN A 4 -0.87 -8.31 6.32
C ASN A 4 -0.16 -7.45 5.30
N CYS A 5 -0.29 -7.82 4.04
CA CYS A 5 0.19 -6.96 2.98
C CYS A 5 -0.88 -5.91 2.65
N LEU A 6 -0.42 -4.81 2.09
CA LEU A 6 -1.31 -3.71 1.76
C LEU A 6 -2.40 -4.12 0.76
N SER A 7 -2.05 -5.01 -0.17
CA SER A 7 -3.01 -5.48 -1.17
C SER A 7 -4.16 -6.29 -0.59
N CYS A 8 -4.06 -6.68 0.68
CA CYS A 8 -5.12 -7.44 1.34
C CYS A 8 -6.24 -6.55 1.88
N LEU A 9 -6.05 -5.24 1.91
CA LEU A 9 -7.09 -4.34 2.38
C LEU A 9 -8.27 -4.33 1.42
N SER A 10 -9.47 -4.29 1.99
CA SER A 10 -10.68 -4.09 1.19
C SER A 10 -11.01 -2.60 1.15
N PRO A 11 -11.77 -2.14 0.15
CA PRO A 11 -12.15 -0.73 0.08
C PRO A 11 -12.76 -0.24 1.40
N GLY A 12 -12.27 0.89 1.87
CA GLY A 12 -12.70 1.48 3.12
C GLY A 12 -11.87 1.08 4.31
N GLU A 13 -11.02 0.08 4.18
CA GLU A 13 -10.17 -0.35 5.29
C GLU A 13 -8.86 0.42 5.33
N TYR A 14 -8.31 0.54 6.54
CA TYR A 14 -7.06 1.26 6.80
C TYR A 14 -5.99 0.31 7.29
N GLY A 15 -4.74 0.71 7.08
CA GLY A 15 -3.61 -0.01 7.65
C GLY A 15 -2.48 0.96 7.91
N GLU A 16 -1.64 0.63 8.88
CA GLU A 16 -0.44 1.41 9.17
C GLU A 16 0.75 0.67 8.60
N ILE A 17 1.58 1.36 7.84
CA ILE A 17 2.73 0.74 7.19
C ILE A 17 3.77 0.34 8.22
N LEU A 18 4.19 -0.92 8.16
CA LEU A 18 5.23 -1.46 9.02
C LEU A 18 6.58 -1.45 8.30
N PHE A 19 6.62 -2.04 7.10
CA PHE A 19 7.86 -2.09 6.34
C PHE A 19 7.54 -2.49 4.89
N ILE A 20 8.52 -2.29 4.00
CA ILE A 20 8.43 -2.67 2.61
C ILE A 20 9.52 -3.70 2.34
N ARG A 21 9.15 -4.82 1.71
CA ARG A 21 10.10 -5.88 1.37
C ARG A 21 10.17 -6.05 -0.14
N CYS A 22 11.11 -5.38 -0.77
CA CYS A 22 11.38 -5.51 -2.19
C CYS A 22 12.75 -4.92 -2.47
N GLU A 23 13.19 -4.94 -3.72
CA GLU A 23 14.49 -4.38 -4.04
C GLU A 23 14.51 -2.87 -3.77
N SER A 24 15.70 -2.34 -3.51
CA SER A 24 15.85 -0.99 -3.00
C SER A 24 15.33 0.09 -3.95
N THR A 25 15.44 -0.13 -5.25
CA THR A 25 14.96 0.85 -6.23
C THR A 25 13.45 1.02 -6.14
N ILE A 26 12.74 -0.10 -6.09
CA ILE A 26 11.28 -0.09 -6.00
C ILE A 26 10.85 0.45 -4.63
N LYS A 27 11.55 0.02 -3.58
CA LYS A 27 11.24 0.48 -2.23
C LYS A 27 11.36 1.99 -2.12
N ARG A 28 12.44 2.55 -2.69
CA ARG A 28 12.64 4.00 -2.67
C ARG A 28 11.51 4.72 -3.39
N ARG A 29 11.08 4.21 -4.53
CA ARG A 29 9.99 4.82 -5.28
C ARG A 29 8.70 4.83 -4.46
N LEU A 30 8.40 3.71 -3.79
CA LEU A 30 7.21 3.62 -2.97
C LEU A 30 7.28 4.58 -1.79
N GLU A 31 8.45 4.70 -1.16
CA GLU A 31 8.64 5.63 -0.06
C GLU A 31 8.49 7.07 -0.52
N ASP A 32 8.98 7.39 -1.71
CA ASP A 32 8.86 8.73 -2.26
C ASP A 32 7.39 9.09 -2.53
N LEU A 33 6.57 8.10 -2.81
CA LEU A 33 5.13 8.30 -3.00
C LEU A 33 4.38 8.49 -1.68
N GLY A 34 5.05 8.25 -0.55
CA GLY A 34 4.45 8.44 0.76
C GLY A 34 4.21 7.17 1.56
N PHE A 35 4.58 6.01 1.02
CA PHE A 35 4.40 4.74 1.72
C PHE A 35 5.56 4.53 2.69
N ILE A 36 5.52 5.23 3.81
CA ILE A 36 6.60 5.26 4.78
C ILE A 36 6.14 4.59 6.07
N GLU A 37 7.07 3.94 6.77
CA GLU A 37 6.77 3.29 8.05
C GLU A 37 6.00 4.24 8.96
N GLY A 38 4.94 3.74 9.58
CA GLY A 38 4.11 4.53 10.48
C GLY A 38 3.01 5.32 9.81
N THR A 39 3.00 5.40 8.49
CA THR A 39 1.98 6.15 7.76
C THR A 39 0.71 5.32 7.65
N ARG A 40 -0.42 5.97 7.84
CA ARG A 40 -1.72 5.32 7.70
C ARG A 40 -2.17 5.41 6.24
N VAL A 41 -2.62 4.28 5.72
CA VAL A 41 -3.05 4.17 4.33
C VAL A 41 -4.44 3.58 4.29
N CYS A 42 -5.27 4.08 3.39
CA CYS A 42 -6.64 3.59 3.21
C CYS A 42 -6.76 2.99 1.82
N CYS A 43 -7.40 1.83 1.73
CA CYS A 43 -7.76 1.29 0.42
C CYS A 43 -9.03 2.01 -0.02
N LEU A 44 -8.96 2.71 -1.15
CA LEU A 44 -10.10 3.47 -1.65
C LEU A 44 -10.94 2.66 -2.61
N GLN A 45 -10.29 1.96 -3.54
CA GLN A 45 -11.01 1.28 -4.61
C GLN A 45 -10.12 0.26 -5.28
N LYS A 46 -10.72 -0.86 -5.67
CA LYS A 46 -10.05 -1.86 -6.49
C LYS A 46 -10.71 -1.88 -7.86
N SER A 47 -9.90 -2.02 -8.90
CA SER A 47 -10.44 -2.17 -10.26
C SER A 47 -11.28 -3.44 -10.34
N PRO A 48 -12.24 -3.51 -11.27
CA PRO A 48 -13.05 -4.71 -11.45
C PRO A 48 -12.23 -5.98 -11.64
N LEU A 49 -11.04 -5.86 -12.23
CA LEU A 49 -10.13 -6.99 -12.43
C LEU A 49 -9.15 -7.15 -11.28
N GLY A 50 -9.29 -6.34 -10.23
CA GLY A 50 -8.42 -6.42 -9.06
C GLY A 50 -7.14 -5.61 -9.15
N ASP A 51 -6.88 -4.97 -10.29
CA ASP A 51 -5.62 -4.26 -10.52
C ASP A 51 -5.84 -3.11 -11.50
N PRO A 52 -5.35 -1.90 -11.23
CA PRO A 52 -4.63 -1.49 -10.02
C PRO A 52 -5.57 -1.23 -8.84
N ILE A 53 -4.95 -0.97 -7.68
CA ILE A 53 -5.67 -0.64 -6.46
C ILE A 53 -5.37 0.82 -6.13
N ALA A 54 -6.40 1.61 -5.79
CA ALA A 54 -6.24 3.01 -5.42
C ALA A 54 -6.16 3.12 -3.91
N PHE A 55 -5.12 3.80 -3.43
CA PHE A 55 -4.90 4.03 -2.00
C PHE A 55 -4.89 5.51 -1.67
N GLY A 56 -5.43 5.84 -0.50
CA GLY A 56 -5.34 7.18 0.05
C GLY A 56 -4.15 7.27 0.98
N VAL A 57 -3.21 8.15 0.69
CA VAL A 57 -1.98 8.33 1.45
C VAL A 57 -1.72 9.80 1.61
N ARG A 58 -1.73 10.28 2.87
CA ARG A 58 -1.36 11.66 3.17
C ARG A 58 -2.08 12.70 2.30
N GLY A 59 -3.37 12.46 2.08
CA GLY A 59 -4.20 13.38 1.30
C GLY A 59 -4.12 13.21 -0.21
N ALA A 60 -3.33 12.27 -0.69
CA ALA A 60 -3.19 12.00 -2.11
C ALA A 60 -3.82 10.65 -2.45
N VAL A 61 -4.19 10.47 -3.71
CA VAL A 61 -4.69 9.20 -4.22
C VAL A 61 -3.61 8.60 -5.10
N ILE A 62 -3.15 7.43 -4.73
CA ILE A 62 -2.06 6.75 -5.43
C ILE A 62 -2.52 5.37 -5.87
N ALA A 63 -2.37 5.07 -7.17
CA ALA A 63 -2.73 3.75 -7.69
C ALA A 63 -1.47 2.89 -7.77
N LEU A 64 -1.55 1.70 -7.18
CA LEU A 64 -0.46 0.73 -7.21
C LEU A 64 -0.96 -0.57 -7.81
N ARG A 65 -0.08 -1.25 -8.53
CA ARG A 65 -0.38 -2.58 -8.98
C ARG A 65 -0.28 -3.54 -7.80
N GLU A 66 -1.00 -4.64 -7.86
CA GLU A 66 -0.97 -5.64 -6.80
C GLU A 66 0.47 -6.12 -6.55
N GLU A 67 1.23 -6.31 -7.61
CA GLU A 67 2.62 -6.78 -7.49
C GLU A 67 3.50 -5.80 -6.72
N GLU A 68 3.10 -4.54 -6.64
CA GLU A 68 3.81 -3.53 -5.85
C GLU A 68 3.29 -3.50 -4.43
N SER A 69 1.97 -3.46 -4.26
CA SER A 69 1.36 -3.31 -2.95
C SER A 69 1.52 -4.55 -2.08
N LYS A 70 1.69 -5.73 -2.68
CA LYS A 70 1.89 -6.95 -1.90
C LYS A 70 3.21 -6.95 -1.13
N ASN A 71 4.14 -6.07 -1.50
CA ASN A 71 5.43 -5.96 -0.83
C ASN A 71 5.42 -4.98 0.33
N ILE A 72 4.31 -4.28 0.53
CA ILE A 72 4.15 -3.33 1.62
C ILE A 72 3.35 -4.03 2.72
N PHE A 73 3.95 -4.11 3.92
CA PHE A 73 3.32 -4.82 5.03
C PHE A 73 2.76 -3.84 6.04
N ILE A 74 1.57 -4.16 6.55
CA ILE A 74 0.79 -3.26 7.40
C ILE A 74 0.28 -4.00 8.62
N LYS A 75 -0.20 -3.24 9.58
CA LYS A 75 -0.90 -3.79 10.73
C LYS A 75 -2.24 -3.08 10.92
#